data_36abdfe671037491975898e52dd732fd
#
_entry.id   36abdfe671037491975898e52dd732fd
#
_cell.length_a   1.000
_cell.length_b   1.000
_cell.length_c   1.000
_cell.angle_alpha   90.00
_cell.angle_beta   90.00
_cell.angle_gamma   90.00
#
_symmetry.space_group_name_H-M   'P 1'
#
loop_
_entity.id
_entity.type
_entity.pdbx_description
1 polymer ?
#
loop_
_entity_poly.entity_id
_entity_poly.type
_entity_poly.pdbx_seq_one_letter_code
_entity_poly.pdbx_strand_id
1 'polypeptide(L)'
;EHNDGGTLGVVLNRPSETAVYNVLPQWTKLATKPKTMFIGGPVKRDAALCLATLRAGADPSGVRGLRHVQGRVVMVDLDAEPDSLAPLVEGVRIFAGYSGWTIGQLEGEIERDDWIVLSALPSDVLVEPRVDLWARILRRQPMPLSLMATHPIDLSRN
;
A
#
# COMPACT_ATOMS: atom_id res chain seq x y z
N GLU A 1 -9.82 -0.41 0.11
CA GLU A 1 -11.22 -0.72 0.41
C GLU A 1 -12.10 -0.34 -0.77
N HIS A 2 -12.98 -1.24 -1.18
CA HIS A 2 -13.91 -1.02 -2.29
C HIS A 2 -15.26 -1.59 -1.89
N ASN A 3 -16.27 -0.73 -1.82
CA ASN A 3 -17.62 -1.13 -1.37
C ASN A 3 -18.68 -0.22 -1.98
N ASP A 4 -19.92 -0.38 -1.54
CA ASP A 4 -21.06 0.42 -2.02
C ASP A 4 -20.96 1.92 -1.67
N GLY A 5 -20.07 2.29 -0.76
CA GLY A 5 -19.81 3.68 -0.39
C GLY A 5 -18.73 4.36 -1.21
N GLY A 6 -18.07 3.64 -2.11
CA GLY A 6 -16.97 4.14 -2.93
C GLY A 6 -15.70 3.32 -2.76
N THR A 7 -14.58 3.90 -3.16
CA THR A 7 -13.28 3.23 -3.14
C THR A 7 -12.23 4.11 -2.45
N LEU A 8 -11.39 3.48 -1.67
CA LEU A 8 -10.22 4.09 -1.03
C LEU A 8 -8.99 3.28 -1.40
N GLY A 9 -7.94 3.97 -1.82
CA GLY A 9 -6.67 3.35 -2.14
C GLY A 9 -5.49 4.21 -1.69
N VAL A 10 -4.32 3.62 -1.70
CA VAL A 10 -3.07 4.33 -1.39
C VAL A 10 -2.05 4.10 -2.50
N VAL A 11 -1.30 5.14 -2.82
CA VAL A 11 -0.15 5.04 -3.71
C VAL A 11 0.97 4.36 -2.92
N LEU A 12 1.53 3.27 -3.45
CA LEU A 12 2.48 2.42 -2.72
C LEU A 12 3.93 2.90 -2.79
N ASN A 13 4.30 3.68 -3.79
CA ASN A 13 5.69 3.93 -4.16
C ASN A 13 6.11 5.40 -4.08
N ARG A 14 5.50 6.17 -3.19
CA ARG A 14 5.81 7.60 -3.05
C ARG A 14 6.29 7.91 -1.63
N PRO A 15 7.61 7.78 -1.33
CA PRO A 15 8.13 8.14 -0.02
C PRO A 15 8.13 9.64 0.20
N SER A 16 7.95 10.06 1.46
CA SER A 16 8.14 11.44 1.88
C SER A 16 9.50 11.60 2.57
N GLU A 17 9.84 12.83 2.94
CA GLU A 17 11.05 13.12 3.72
C GLU A 17 10.79 13.04 5.24
N THR A 18 9.54 12.78 5.65
CA THR A 18 9.15 12.74 7.06
C THR A 18 9.39 11.35 7.64
N ALA A 19 10.27 11.23 8.62
CA ALA A 19 10.55 9.96 9.28
C ALA A 19 9.35 9.49 10.12
N VAL A 20 9.10 8.19 10.13
CA VAL A 20 8.06 7.59 10.98
C VAL A 20 8.31 7.94 12.45
N TYR A 21 9.57 7.96 12.88
CA TYR A 21 9.94 8.31 14.25
C TYR A 21 9.40 9.68 14.70
N ASN A 22 9.33 10.64 13.77
CA ASN A 22 8.90 12.01 14.11
C ASN A 22 7.36 12.14 14.24
N VAL A 23 6.60 11.18 13.74
CA VAL A 23 5.14 11.24 13.71
C VAL A 23 4.53 10.16 14.61
N LEU A 24 5.01 8.94 14.46
CA LEU A 24 4.50 7.75 15.15
C LEU A 24 5.68 6.92 15.66
N PRO A 25 6.43 7.43 16.67
CA PRO A 25 7.69 6.81 17.08
C PRO A 25 7.54 5.36 17.54
N GLN A 26 6.40 4.99 18.11
CA GLN A 26 6.13 3.62 18.57
C GLN A 26 6.09 2.59 17.43
N TRP A 27 5.89 3.02 16.19
CA TRP A 27 5.84 2.15 15.01
C TRP A 27 7.18 2.03 14.28
N THR A 28 8.20 2.78 14.69
CA THR A 28 9.48 2.84 14.00
C THR A 28 10.13 1.47 13.89
N LYS A 29 10.04 0.65 14.93
CA LYS A 29 10.67 -0.68 14.95
C LYS A 29 10.09 -1.61 13.90
N LEU A 30 8.77 -1.56 13.68
CA LEU A 30 8.09 -2.40 12.69
C LEU A 30 8.09 -1.80 11.29
N ALA A 31 8.38 -0.52 11.14
CA ALA A 31 8.38 0.14 9.84
C ALA A 31 9.44 -0.47 8.93
N THR A 32 9.02 -0.79 7.70
CA THR A 32 9.91 -1.30 6.67
C THR A 32 10.76 -0.17 6.10
N LYS A 33 12.01 -0.46 5.80
CA LYS A 33 12.93 0.52 5.20
C LYS A 33 12.46 0.97 3.81
N PRO A 34 12.56 2.24 3.48
CA PRO A 34 12.98 3.35 4.34
C PRO A 34 11.92 3.65 5.40
N LYS A 35 12.36 3.90 6.63
CA LYS A 35 11.44 4.15 7.77
C LYS A 35 10.90 5.57 7.74
N THR A 36 10.23 5.91 6.66
CA THR A 36 9.64 7.21 6.40
C THR A 36 8.13 7.04 6.13
N MET A 37 7.40 8.13 6.31
CA MET A 37 5.99 8.17 5.90
C MET A 37 5.93 8.15 4.37
N PHE A 38 4.99 7.42 3.81
CA PHE A 38 4.70 7.44 2.37
C PHE A 38 3.49 8.33 2.13
N ILE A 39 3.41 8.92 0.95
CA ILE A 39 2.27 9.76 0.56
C ILE A 39 1.29 8.86 -0.18
N GLY A 40 0.18 8.54 0.47
CA GLY A 40 -0.82 7.62 -0.07
C GLY A 40 -1.82 8.26 -1.03
N GLY A 41 -1.94 9.58 -1.00
CA GLY A 41 -2.83 10.31 -1.88
C GLY A 41 -3.14 11.72 -1.37
N PRO A 42 -3.97 12.47 -2.12
CA PRO A 42 -4.22 13.88 -1.82
C PRO A 42 -5.29 14.12 -0.75
N VAL A 43 -6.07 13.09 -0.38
CA VAL A 43 -7.20 13.24 0.55
C VAL A 43 -6.71 13.05 1.97
N LYS A 44 -7.09 13.96 2.87
CA LYS A 44 -6.79 13.91 4.30
C LYS A 44 -5.32 13.59 4.59
N ARG A 45 -4.41 14.43 4.14
CA ARG A 45 -2.96 14.24 4.35
C ARG A 45 -2.52 14.25 5.82
N ASP A 46 -3.37 14.71 6.70
CA ASP A 46 -3.18 14.68 8.15
C ASP A 46 -3.64 13.35 8.79
N ALA A 47 -4.29 12.49 8.02
CA ALA A 47 -4.68 11.14 8.44
C ALA A 47 -3.63 10.13 7.99
N ALA A 48 -3.39 9.12 8.82
CA ALA A 48 -2.46 8.05 8.53
C ALA A 48 -3.19 6.72 8.37
N LEU A 49 -2.80 5.97 7.34
CA LEU A 49 -3.22 4.58 7.12
C LEU A 49 -1.98 3.68 7.18
N CYS A 50 -2.14 2.51 7.76
CA CYS A 50 -1.04 1.56 7.88
C CYS A 50 -1.39 0.24 7.21
N LEU A 51 -0.52 -0.22 6.33
CA LEU A 51 -0.60 -1.55 5.74
C LEU A 51 0.56 -2.41 6.24
N ALA A 52 0.29 -3.68 6.38
CA ALA A 52 1.29 -4.68 6.74
C ALA A 52 1.11 -5.93 5.90
N THR A 53 2.17 -6.72 5.81
CA THR A 53 2.10 -8.06 5.27
C THR A 53 2.27 -9.06 6.40
N LEU A 54 1.38 -10.04 6.44
CA LEU A 54 1.45 -11.10 7.44
C LEU A 54 2.62 -12.06 7.13
N ARG A 55 3.24 -12.57 8.18
CA ARG A 55 4.18 -13.68 8.03
C ARG A 55 3.46 -14.89 7.49
N ALA A 56 4.17 -15.73 6.73
CA ALA A 56 3.60 -16.97 6.21
C ALA A 56 3.06 -17.81 7.36
N GLY A 57 1.81 -18.28 7.22
CA GLY A 57 1.14 -19.08 8.23
C GLY A 57 0.52 -18.31 9.39
N ALA A 58 0.70 -16.98 9.46
CA ALA A 58 0.05 -16.19 10.49
C ALA A 58 -1.45 -16.06 10.19
N ASP A 59 -2.28 -16.20 11.23
CA ASP A 59 -3.73 -16.08 11.14
C ASP A 59 -4.17 -14.77 11.79
N PRO A 60 -4.74 -13.82 11.03
CA PRO A 60 -5.22 -12.56 11.59
C PRO A 60 -6.59 -12.67 12.25
N SER A 61 -7.26 -13.83 12.16
CA SER A 61 -8.60 -14.02 12.71
C SER A 61 -8.62 -13.76 14.21
N GLY A 62 -9.53 -12.89 14.64
CA GLY A 62 -9.68 -12.56 16.05
C GLY A 62 -8.57 -11.69 16.63
N VAL A 63 -7.59 -11.26 15.84
CA VAL A 63 -6.53 -10.37 16.31
C VAL A 63 -7.01 -8.94 16.26
N ARG A 64 -7.02 -8.29 17.41
CA ARG A 64 -7.41 -6.88 17.53
C ARG A 64 -6.37 -6.01 16.83
N GLY A 65 -6.85 -5.06 16.02
CA GLY A 65 -5.98 -4.11 15.34
C GLY A 65 -5.58 -4.53 13.93
N LEU A 66 -6.00 -5.69 13.45
CA LEU A 66 -5.77 -6.13 12.08
C LEU A 66 -7.09 -6.30 11.33
N ARG A 67 -7.16 -5.79 10.11
CA ARG A 67 -8.29 -5.99 9.21
C ARG A 67 -7.78 -6.52 7.87
N HIS A 68 -8.31 -7.63 7.44
CA HIS A 68 -7.92 -8.27 6.17
C HIS A 68 -8.22 -7.33 4.97
N VAL A 69 -7.27 -7.21 4.06
CA VAL A 69 -7.44 -6.50 2.80
C VAL A 69 -7.48 -7.50 1.65
N GLN A 70 -6.38 -8.19 1.40
CA GLN A 70 -6.31 -9.21 0.36
C GLN A 70 -5.09 -10.11 0.61
N GLY A 71 -5.28 -11.42 0.54
CA GLY A 71 -4.19 -12.36 0.75
C GLY A 71 -3.54 -12.14 2.11
N ARG A 72 -2.22 -11.92 2.14
CA ARG A 72 -1.48 -11.62 3.35
C ARG A 72 -1.36 -10.13 3.66
N VAL A 73 -2.06 -9.28 2.91
CA VAL A 73 -2.08 -7.84 3.17
C VAL A 73 -3.19 -7.52 4.15
N VAL A 74 -2.85 -6.80 5.20
CA VAL A 74 -3.79 -6.35 6.23
C VAL A 74 -3.66 -4.85 6.47
N MET A 75 -4.75 -4.23 6.90
CA MET A 75 -4.75 -2.88 7.42
C MET A 75 -4.52 -2.94 8.92
N VAL A 76 -3.67 -2.06 9.44
CA VAL A 76 -3.28 -2.03 10.84
C VAL A 76 -3.90 -0.80 11.51
N ASP A 77 -4.53 -1.02 12.65
CA ASP A 77 -4.98 0.07 13.51
C ASP A 77 -3.77 0.66 14.24
N LEU A 78 -3.46 1.92 13.97
CA LEU A 78 -2.32 2.61 14.57
C LEU A 78 -2.48 2.91 16.06
N ASP A 79 -3.68 2.75 16.60
CA ASP A 79 -3.93 2.81 18.05
C ASP A 79 -3.62 1.49 18.77
N ALA A 80 -3.36 0.42 18.03
CA ALA A 80 -2.98 -0.87 18.60
C ALA A 80 -1.54 -0.82 19.12
N GLU A 81 -1.22 -1.78 20.01
CA GLU A 81 0.13 -1.94 20.52
C GLU A 81 1.02 -2.62 19.48
N PRO A 82 2.08 -1.96 18.99
CA PRO A 82 2.95 -2.56 17.97
C PRO A 82 3.55 -3.90 18.40
N ASP A 83 3.94 -4.04 19.66
CA ASP A 83 4.56 -5.27 20.16
C ASP A 83 3.62 -6.48 20.09
N SER A 84 2.30 -6.26 20.19
CA SER A 84 1.32 -7.33 20.06
C SER A 84 1.19 -7.85 18.64
N LEU A 85 1.52 -7.03 17.65
CA LEU A 85 1.42 -7.35 16.23
C LEU A 85 2.74 -7.83 15.63
N ALA A 86 3.87 -7.49 16.26
CA ALA A 86 5.20 -7.80 15.75
C ALA A 86 5.41 -9.28 15.38
N PRO A 87 4.91 -10.27 16.16
CA PRO A 87 5.08 -11.66 15.79
C PRO A 87 4.32 -12.08 14.52
N LEU A 88 3.32 -11.33 14.13
CA LEU A 88 2.40 -11.68 13.05
C LEU A 88 2.76 -11.08 11.71
N VAL A 89 3.50 -9.96 11.71
CA VAL A 89 3.76 -9.18 10.49
C VAL A 89 5.24 -9.21 10.10
N GLU A 90 5.49 -9.14 8.80
CA GLU A 90 6.85 -9.00 8.26
C GLU A 90 7.36 -7.58 8.41
N GLY A 91 6.45 -6.60 8.35
CA GLY A 91 6.73 -5.18 8.49
C GLY A 91 5.49 -4.38 8.20
N VAL A 92 5.57 -3.08 8.47
CA VAL A 92 4.48 -2.14 8.19
C VAL A 92 4.98 -0.99 7.32
N ARG A 93 4.05 -0.38 6.60
CA ARG A 93 4.27 0.88 5.90
C ARG A 93 3.13 1.83 6.18
N ILE A 94 3.46 3.07 6.53
CA ILE A 94 2.49 4.05 6.96
C ILE A 94 2.36 5.13 5.91
N PHE A 95 1.11 5.41 5.52
CA PHE A 95 0.78 6.34 4.44
C PHE A 95 0.10 7.57 5.02
N ALA A 96 0.57 8.75 4.65
CA ALA A 96 -0.11 10.00 4.91
C ALA A 96 -1.07 10.28 3.77
N GLY A 97 -2.35 10.43 4.07
CA GLY A 97 -3.38 10.63 3.07
C GLY A 97 -3.72 9.37 2.27
N TYR A 98 -4.74 9.52 1.43
CA TYR A 98 -5.22 8.43 0.58
C TYR A 98 -5.81 8.99 -0.71
N SER A 99 -6.13 8.11 -1.65
CA SER A 99 -6.88 8.42 -2.85
C SER A 99 -8.30 7.89 -2.69
N GLY A 100 -9.29 8.68 -3.07
CA GLY A 100 -10.69 8.34 -2.91
C GLY A 100 -11.45 8.43 -4.23
N TRP A 101 -12.42 7.54 -4.40
CA TRP A 101 -13.34 7.53 -5.54
C TRP A 101 -14.76 7.40 -5.01
N THR A 102 -15.65 8.22 -5.57
CA THR A 102 -17.09 8.09 -5.30
C THR A 102 -17.64 6.82 -5.94
N ILE A 103 -18.88 6.48 -5.60
CA ILE A 103 -19.56 5.29 -6.15
C ILE A 103 -19.53 5.33 -7.67
N GLY A 104 -19.00 4.26 -8.29
CA GLY A 104 -18.93 4.13 -9.76
C GLY A 104 -17.84 4.92 -10.44
N GLN A 105 -17.15 5.81 -9.74
CA GLN A 105 -16.12 6.65 -10.34
C GLN A 105 -14.92 5.83 -10.81
N LEU A 106 -14.39 4.94 -9.95
CA LEU A 106 -13.23 4.11 -10.31
C LEU A 106 -13.56 3.16 -11.45
N GLU A 107 -14.73 2.53 -11.40
CA GLU A 107 -15.20 1.65 -12.46
C GLU A 107 -15.25 2.38 -13.81
N GLY A 108 -15.77 3.61 -13.81
CA GLY A 108 -15.81 4.44 -15.02
C GLY A 108 -14.42 4.78 -15.54
N GLU A 109 -13.49 5.08 -14.65
CA GLU A 109 -12.09 5.34 -15.04
C GLU A 109 -11.40 4.09 -15.61
N ILE A 110 -11.69 2.93 -15.04
CA ILE A 110 -11.17 1.65 -15.56
C ILE A 110 -11.73 1.37 -16.96
N GLU A 111 -13.03 1.60 -17.17
CA GLU A 111 -13.66 1.42 -18.49
C GLU A 111 -13.06 2.34 -19.56
N ARG A 112 -12.60 3.53 -19.17
CA ARG A 112 -11.94 4.47 -20.09
C ARG A 112 -10.45 4.19 -20.27
N ASP A 113 -9.94 3.10 -19.71
CA ASP A 113 -8.52 2.74 -19.73
C ASP A 113 -7.59 3.74 -19.02
N ASP A 114 -8.12 4.53 -18.06
CA ASP A 114 -7.32 5.40 -17.23
C ASP A 114 -6.48 4.61 -16.22
N TRP A 115 -6.89 3.39 -15.90
CA TRP A 115 -6.21 2.47 -14.98
C TRP A 115 -6.07 1.07 -15.59
N ILE A 116 -4.95 0.44 -15.28
CA ILE A 116 -4.74 -0.98 -15.54
C ILE A 116 -4.82 -1.72 -14.21
N VAL A 117 -5.77 -2.66 -14.09
CA VAL A 117 -5.94 -3.46 -12.88
C VAL A 117 -5.12 -4.73 -13.00
N LEU A 118 -4.18 -4.93 -12.09
CA LEU A 118 -3.25 -6.06 -12.11
C LEU A 118 -3.24 -6.76 -10.76
N SER A 119 -2.91 -8.05 -10.78
CA SER A 119 -2.74 -8.82 -9.55
C SER A 119 -1.48 -8.36 -8.80
N ALA A 120 -1.63 -8.16 -7.49
CA ALA A 120 -0.54 -7.78 -6.60
C ALA A 120 -0.01 -8.99 -5.82
N LEU A 121 1.28 -8.93 -5.51
CA LEU A 121 1.88 -9.81 -4.50
C LEU A 121 1.99 -9.07 -3.18
N PRO A 122 1.94 -9.77 -2.03
CA PRO A 122 2.10 -9.08 -0.74
C PRO A 122 3.39 -8.26 -0.64
N SER A 123 4.47 -8.74 -1.25
CA SER A 123 5.77 -8.04 -1.27
C SER A 123 5.75 -6.70 -2.02
N ASP A 124 4.75 -6.46 -2.87
CA ASP A 124 4.63 -5.18 -3.58
C ASP A 124 4.33 -4.03 -2.63
N VAL A 125 3.65 -4.30 -1.51
CA VAL A 125 3.27 -3.28 -0.52
C VAL A 125 4.49 -2.70 0.20
N LEU A 126 5.51 -3.53 0.46
CA LEU A 126 6.69 -3.16 1.23
C LEU A 126 7.95 -2.98 0.38
N VAL A 127 7.80 -2.86 -0.92
CA VAL A 127 8.92 -2.70 -1.87
C VAL A 127 9.70 -1.41 -1.58
N GLU A 128 11.02 -1.46 -1.68
CA GLU A 128 11.86 -0.27 -1.54
C GLU A 128 11.64 0.69 -2.72
N PRO A 129 11.60 2.02 -2.48
CA PRO A 129 11.33 3.02 -3.53
C PRO A 129 12.29 3.02 -4.72
N ARG A 130 13.54 2.56 -4.51
CA ARG A 130 14.52 2.44 -5.59
C ARG A 130 14.14 1.37 -6.62
N VAL A 131 13.24 0.45 -6.25
CA VAL A 131 12.71 -0.55 -7.17
C VAL A 131 11.59 0.11 -7.98
N ASP A 132 11.64 -0.02 -9.30
CA ASP A 132 10.56 0.41 -10.16
C ASP A 132 9.40 -0.58 -10.01
N LEU A 133 8.49 -0.25 -9.10
CA LEU A 133 7.35 -1.11 -8.77
C LEU A 133 6.44 -1.32 -9.99
N TRP A 134 6.22 -0.26 -10.78
CA TRP A 134 5.39 -0.32 -11.98
C TRP A 134 5.95 -1.34 -12.97
N ALA A 135 7.23 -1.23 -13.30
CA ALA A 135 7.90 -2.17 -14.20
C ALA A 135 7.93 -3.60 -13.62
N ARG A 136 8.17 -3.73 -12.31
CA ARG A 136 8.19 -5.03 -11.64
C ARG A 136 6.85 -5.77 -11.77
N ILE A 137 5.75 -5.06 -11.57
CA ILE A 137 4.42 -5.65 -11.67
C ILE A 137 4.11 -6.01 -13.13
N LEU A 138 4.45 -5.13 -14.08
CA LEU A 138 4.19 -5.38 -15.50
C LEU A 138 4.98 -6.56 -16.04
N ARG A 139 6.23 -6.76 -15.61
CA ARG A 139 7.04 -7.89 -16.04
C ARG A 139 6.43 -9.24 -15.70
N ARG A 140 5.60 -9.30 -14.67
CA ARG A 140 4.90 -10.53 -14.27
C ARG A 140 3.69 -10.84 -15.13
N GLN A 141 3.27 -9.89 -15.97
CA GLN A 141 2.07 -10.04 -16.78
C GLN A 141 2.39 -10.74 -18.10
N PRO A 142 1.40 -11.42 -18.71
CA PRO A 142 1.57 -11.95 -20.06
C PRO A 142 1.70 -10.81 -21.08
N MET A 143 2.23 -11.16 -22.25
CA MET A 143 2.29 -10.22 -23.37
C MET A 143 0.88 -9.73 -23.75
N PRO A 144 0.68 -8.46 -24.18
CA PRO A 144 1.72 -7.45 -24.45
C PRO A 144 2.08 -6.58 -23.22
N LEU A 145 1.41 -6.74 -22.07
CA LEU A 145 1.62 -5.86 -20.92
C LEU A 145 3.08 -5.89 -20.41
N SER A 146 3.72 -7.05 -20.44
CA SER A 146 5.11 -7.16 -20.00
C SER A 146 6.09 -6.30 -20.80
N LEU A 147 5.76 -5.98 -22.06
CA LEU A 147 6.59 -5.10 -22.90
C LEU A 147 6.58 -3.65 -22.41
N MET A 148 5.53 -3.22 -21.71
CA MET A 148 5.46 -1.87 -21.18
C MET A 148 6.52 -1.62 -20.10
N ALA A 149 7.03 -2.68 -19.47
CA ALA A 149 8.08 -2.57 -18.46
C ALA A 149 9.42 -2.08 -19.01
N THR A 150 9.61 -2.08 -20.33
CA THR A 150 10.84 -1.63 -20.99
C THR A 150 10.85 -0.13 -21.27
N HIS A 151 9.72 0.55 -21.10
CA HIS A 151 9.65 2.00 -21.30
C HIS A 151 10.29 2.75 -20.14
N PRO A 152 10.91 3.93 -20.39
CA PRO A 152 11.46 4.76 -19.32
C PRO A 152 10.40 5.12 -18.28
N ILE A 153 10.84 5.24 -17.03
CA ILE A 153 9.98 5.67 -15.94
C ILE A 153 9.52 7.10 -16.20
N ASP A 154 8.23 7.31 -16.25
CA ASP A 154 7.64 8.63 -16.23
C ASP A 154 7.10 8.90 -14.82
N LEU A 155 7.84 9.72 -14.07
CA LEU A 155 7.49 10.05 -12.69
C LEU A 155 6.13 10.75 -12.56
N SER A 156 5.61 11.31 -13.66
CA SER A 156 4.29 11.94 -13.66
C SER A 156 3.13 10.92 -13.61
N ARG A 157 3.42 9.66 -13.84
CA ARG A 157 2.41 8.57 -13.82
C ARG A 157 2.08 8.04 -12.42
N ASN A 158 2.79 8.49 -11.40
CA ASN A 158 2.57 8.04 -10.02
C ASN A 158 1.61 8.96 -9.26
#